data_0b0f04a58eb64860bf364ae32be2b85f
#
_entry.id   0b0f04a58eb64860bf364ae32be2b85f
#
_cell.length_a   1.000
_cell.length_b   1.000
_cell.length_c   1.000
_cell.angle_alpha   90.00
_cell.angle_beta   90.00
_cell.angle_gamma   90.00
#
_symmetry.space_group_name_H-M   'P 1'
#
loop_
_entity.id
_entity.type
_entity.pdbx_description
1 polymer ?
#
loop_
_entity_poly.entity_id
_entity_poly.type
_entity_poly.pdbx_seq_one_letter_code
_entity_poly.pdbx_strand_id
1 'polypeptide(L)'
;FYTDLWHVLLGRHKLDDVSGDYPDRTGQEFIIRTLPKNTTGESKFHMYNSDAFWLTQWNLNILWGLAWPSVLDDFAACLIQYADNGGLLPRGPCGRGYSRIMTGCPATNLIVSAYMKGLLKKTEARHAFTVMKRNHMPGGMLGIDDFYLENGYYADNAGITIEANFQDWALSQMAQ
;
A
#
# COMPACT_ATOMS: atom_id res chain seq x y z
N PHE A 1 18.86 -20.69 1.24
CA PHE A 1 17.53 -20.44 0.61
C PHE A 1 16.45 -20.16 1.67
N TYR A 2 16.15 -21.08 2.59
CA TYR A 2 15.07 -20.91 3.57
C TYR A 2 15.35 -19.77 4.56
N THR A 3 16.59 -19.56 4.94
CA THR A 3 17.01 -18.43 5.78
C THR A 3 16.72 -17.10 5.11
N ASP A 4 17.08 -16.98 3.83
CA ASP A 4 16.84 -15.75 3.06
C ASP A 4 15.35 -15.53 2.82
N LEU A 5 14.60 -16.59 2.52
CA LEU A 5 13.15 -16.55 2.37
C LEU A 5 12.48 -16.05 3.67
N TRP A 6 12.92 -16.55 4.82
CA TRP A 6 12.43 -16.11 6.12
C TRP A 6 12.71 -14.61 6.34
N HIS A 7 13.93 -14.14 6.03
CA HIS A 7 14.29 -12.74 6.18
C HIS A 7 13.45 -11.82 5.26
N VAL A 8 13.20 -12.25 4.03
CA VAL A 8 12.38 -11.47 3.07
C VAL A 8 10.94 -11.28 3.57
N LEU A 9 10.40 -12.25 4.29
CA LEU A 9 9.03 -12.22 4.81
C LEU A 9 8.94 -11.62 6.22
N LEU A 10 10.08 -11.42 6.89
CA LEU A 10 10.13 -10.89 8.25
C LEU A 10 9.54 -9.47 8.31
N GLY A 11 8.79 -9.18 9.37
CA GLY A 11 8.17 -7.87 9.57
C GLY A 11 6.84 -7.66 8.82
N ARG A 12 6.38 -8.65 8.05
CA ARG A 12 5.11 -8.62 7.32
C ARG A 12 4.18 -9.68 7.89
N HIS A 13 3.44 -9.31 8.91
CA HIS A 13 2.59 -10.25 9.64
C HIS A 13 1.14 -9.75 9.71
N LYS A 14 0.23 -10.70 9.90
CA LYS A 14 -1.19 -10.40 10.09
C LYS A 14 -1.40 -9.62 11.38
N LEU A 15 -2.30 -8.65 11.30
CA LEU A 15 -2.64 -7.75 12.39
C LEU A 15 -4.03 -8.04 12.97
N ASP A 16 -4.94 -8.56 12.16
CA ASP A 16 -6.29 -8.91 12.56
C ASP A 16 -6.33 -10.24 13.31
N ASP A 17 -7.31 -10.38 14.19
CA ASP A 17 -7.60 -11.63 14.90
C ASP A 17 -8.58 -12.52 14.12
N VAL A 18 -8.99 -13.63 14.74
CA VAL A 18 -9.90 -14.61 14.13
C VAL A 18 -11.33 -14.07 13.89
N SER A 19 -11.75 -13.03 14.62
CA SER A 19 -13.02 -12.35 14.43
C SER A 19 -12.96 -11.34 13.27
N GLY A 20 -11.76 -11.00 12.82
CA GLY A 20 -11.48 -9.95 11.85
C GLY A 20 -11.33 -8.56 12.50
N ASP A 21 -11.21 -8.49 13.81
CA ASP A 21 -10.97 -7.26 14.52
C ASP A 21 -9.49 -6.88 14.45
N TYR A 22 -9.21 -5.62 14.24
CA TYR A 22 -7.84 -5.10 14.15
C TYR A 22 -7.72 -3.71 14.78
N PRO A 23 -6.56 -3.40 15.36
CA PRO A 23 -6.28 -2.08 15.90
C PRO A 23 -5.95 -1.08 14.79
N ASP A 24 -6.56 0.11 14.84
CA ASP A 24 -6.32 1.20 13.91
C ASP A 24 -5.84 2.45 14.65
N ARG A 25 -4.77 3.07 14.13
CA ARG A 25 -4.19 4.34 14.56
C ARG A 25 -3.94 5.28 13.39
N THR A 26 -4.68 5.16 12.31
CA THR A 26 -4.57 6.07 11.16
C THR A 26 -5.06 7.48 11.50
N GLY A 27 -5.98 7.61 12.47
CA GLY A 27 -6.42 8.86 13.08
C GLY A 27 -5.60 9.24 14.32
N GLN A 28 -6.11 10.19 15.09
CA GLN A 28 -5.51 10.61 16.37
C GLN A 28 -5.78 9.63 17.50
N GLU A 29 -6.90 8.92 17.45
CA GLU A 29 -7.35 7.98 18.46
C GLU A 29 -7.04 6.54 18.07
N PHE A 30 -6.87 5.70 19.09
CA PHE A 30 -6.78 4.26 18.93
C PHE A 30 -8.20 3.69 18.86
N ILE A 31 -8.52 2.99 17.78
CA ILE A 31 -9.84 2.40 17.55
C ILE A 31 -9.66 0.92 17.19
N ILE A 32 -10.55 0.07 17.67
CA ILE A 32 -10.70 -1.30 17.17
C ILE A 32 -11.73 -1.27 16.04
N ARG A 33 -11.34 -1.76 14.87
CA ARG A 33 -12.21 -1.89 13.70
C ARG A 33 -12.37 -3.36 13.35
N THR A 34 -13.46 -3.67 12.67
CA THR A 34 -13.74 -5.03 12.15
C THR A 34 -13.68 -5.00 10.63
N LEU A 35 -13.01 -5.99 10.06
CA LEU A 35 -12.93 -6.17 8.61
C LEU A 35 -14.29 -6.50 7.98
N PRO A 36 -14.54 -6.08 6.75
CA PRO A 36 -15.71 -6.48 6.01
C PRO A 36 -15.74 -8.01 5.83
N LYS A 37 -16.91 -8.61 5.99
CA LYS A 37 -17.10 -10.07 5.91
C LYS A 37 -17.69 -10.46 4.56
N ASN A 38 -17.38 -11.66 4.12
CA ASN A 38 -17.99 -12.31 2.98
C ASN A 38 -19.35 -12.95 3.39
N THR A 39 -20.01 -13.61 2.46
CA THR A 39 -21.31 -14.26 2.69
C THR A 39 -21.24 -15.47 3.63
N THR A 40 -20.05 -16.01 3.86
CA THR A 40 -19.80 -17.11 4.81
C THR A 40 -19.47 -16.63 6.22
N GLY A 41 -19.35 -15.30 6.43
CA GLY A 41 -19.01 -14.69 7.71
C GLY A 41 -17.51 -14.57 7.98
N GLU A 42 -16.65 -14.95 7.04
CA GLU A 42 -15.20 -14.80 7.13
C GLU A 42 -14.75 -13.40 6.67
N SER A 43 -13.62 -12.92 7.15
CA SER A 43 -13.02 -11.67 6.67
C SER A 43 -12.69 -11.76 5.19
N LYS A 44 -13.02 -10.70 4.42
CA LYS A 44 -12.75 -10.67 2.97
C LYS A 44 -11.26 -10.67 2.65
N PHE A 45 -10.45 -10.14 3.52
CA PHE A 45 -8.99 -10.07 3.44
C PHE A 45 -8.42 -9.95 4.85
N HIS A 46 -7.09 -9.98 4.98
CA HIS A 46 -6.39 -9.76 6.24
C HIS A 46 -5.76 -8.38 6.31
N MET A 47 -5.74 -7.79 7.51
CA MET A 47 -4.89 -6.63 7.77
C MET A 47 -3.47 -7.08 8.03
N TYR A 48 -2.53 -6.30 7.55
CA TYR A 48 -1.10 -6.55 7.75
C TYR A 48 -0.41 -5.35 8.38
N ASN A 49 0.59 -5.64 9.17
CA ASN A 49 1.59 -4.70 9.61
C ASN A 49 2.85 -4.87 8.77
N SER A 50 3.51 -3.79 8.47
CA SER A 50 4.80 -3.78 7.79
C SER A 50 5.60 -2.55 8.20
N ASP A 51 6.90 -2.70 8.35
CA ASP A 51 7.82 -1.61 8.65
C ASP A 51 7.87 -0.57 7.53
N ALA A 52 8.10 -1.00 6.29
CA ALA A 52 8.14 -0.18 5.10
C ALA A 52 7.93 -1.02 3.83
N PHE A 53 7.49 -0.37 2.76
CA PHE A 53 7.35 -0.98 1.42
C PHE A 53 8.37 -0.45 0.42
N TRP A 54 9.19 0.46 0.81
CA TRP A 54 10.18 1.03 -0.08
C TRP A 54 11.04 -0.07 -0.72
N LEU A 55 11.12 -0.03 -2.05
CA LEU A 55 11.82 -0.99 -2.90
C LEU A 55 11.23 -2.43 -2.97
N THR A 56 10.10 -2.72 -2.35
CA THR A 56 9.49 -4.07 -2.44
C THR A 56 9.06 -4.44 -3.87
N GLN A 57 8.86 -3.47 -4.75
CA GLN A 57 8.55 -3.69 -6.16
C GLN A 57 9.63 -4.47 -6.91
N TRP A 58 10.89 -4.42 -6.46
CA TRP A 58 12.01 -5.12 -7.10
C TRP A 58 12.12 -6.59 -6.73
N ASN A 59 11.47 -7.02 -5.66
CA ASN A 59 11.60 -8.37 -5.14
C ASN A 59 10.31 -8.93 -4.52
N LEU A 60 9.89 -8.43 -3.36
CA LEU A 60 8.83 -9.03 -2.55
C LEU A 60 7.48 -9.05 -3.26
N ASN A 61 7.09 -7.97 -3.96
CA ASN A 61 5.84 -7.93 -4.70
C ASN A 61 5.82 -8.97 -5.83
N ILE A 62 6.98 -9.23 -6.44
CA ILE A 62 7.14 -10.27 -7.48
C ILE A 62 7.03 -11.64 -6.83
N LEU A 63 7.73 -11.87 -5.73
CA LEU A 63 7.70 -13.13 -5.00
C LEU A 63 6.29 -13.48 -4.55
N TRP A 64 5.56 -12.55 -3.96
CA TRP A 64 4.17 -12.77 -3.56
C TRP A 64 3.27 -13.06 -4.76
N GLY A 65 3.41 -12.31 -5.85
CA GLY A 65 2.62 -12.54 -7.06
C GLY A 65 2.80 -13.92 -7.67
N LEU A 66 4.01 -14.49 -7.57
CA LEU A 66 4.33 -15.82 -8.10
C LEU A 66 3.99 -16.95 -7.13
N ALA A 67 4.37 -16.83 -5.86
CA ALA A 67 4.29 -17.93 -4.90
C ALA A 67 3.03 -17.87 -4.03
N TRP A 68 2.55 -16.66 -3.70
CA TRP A 68 1.39 -16.45 -2.82
C TRP A 68 0.50 -15.31 -3.30
N PRO A 69 -0.15 -15.44 -4.48
CA PRO A 69 -0.95 -14.35 -5.06
C PRO A 69 -2.10 -13.87 -4.18
N SER A 70 -2.65 -14.74 -3.34
CA SER A 70 -3.67 -14.35 -2.35
C SER A 70 -3.12 -13.41 -1.27
N VAL A 71 -1.86 -13.55 -0.89
CA VAL A 71 -1.20 -12.63 0.05
C VAL A 71 -1.00 -11.26 -0.58
N LEU A 72 -0.59 -11.20 -1.85
CA LEU A 72 -0.46 -9.94 -2.58
C LEU A 72 -1.80 -9.19 -2.67
N ASP A 73 -2.88 -9.92 -2.97
CA ASP A 73 -4.24 -9.37 -3.05
C ASP A 73 -4.73 -8.89 -1.69
N ASP A 74 -4.51 -9.68 -0.63
CA ASP A 74 -4.81 -9.28 0.75
C ASP A 74 -4.04 -8.01 1.14
N PHE A 75 -2.77 -7.95 0.79
CA PHE A 75 -1.94 -6.79 1.11
C PHE A 75 -2.40 -5.53 0.38
N ALA A 76 -2.79 -5.65 -0.90
CA ALA A 76 -3.38 -4.55 -1.65
C ALA A 76 -4.68 -4.05 -1.00
N ALA A 77 -5.59 -4.97 -0.64
CA ALA A 77 -6.83 -4.64 0.05
C ALA A 77 -6.59 -4.00 1.43
N CYS A 78 -5.62 -4.51 2.18
CA CYS A 78 -5.18 -3.94 3.45
C CYS A 78 -4.72 -2.48 3.31
N LEU A 79 -3.88 -2.17 2.32
CA LEU A 79 -3.40 -0.81 2.08
C LEU A 79 -4.54 0.14 1.75
N ILE A 80 -5.49 -0.31 0.95
CA ILE A 80 -6.70 0.46 0.60
C ILE A 80 -7.57 0.67 1.85
N GLN A 81 -7.71 -0.35 2.71
CA GLN A 81 -8.42 -0.22 3.98
C GLN A 81 -7.78 0.84 4.90
N TYR A 82 -6.44 0.94 4.94
CA TYR A 82 -5.77 2.04 5.64
C TYR A 82 -6.13 3.40 5.07
N ALA A 83 -6.26 3.52 3.75
CA ALA A 83 -6.70 4.76 3.12
C ALA A 83 -8.16 5.10 3.43
N ASP A 84 -9.02 4.10 3.49
CA ASP A 84 -10.43 4.28 3.87
C ASP A 84 -10.57 4.73 5.32
N ASN A 85 -9.71 4.22 6.21
CA ASN A 85 -9.70 4.59 7.62
C ASN A 85 -9.14 6.00 7.88
N GLY A 86 -8.00 6.32 7.27
CA GLY A 86 -7.21 7.51 7.59
C GLY A 86 -7.00 8.49 6.43
N GLY A 87 -7.55 8.21 5.26
CA GLY A 87 -7.56 9.09 4.10
C GLY A 87 -6.38 8.92 3.15
N LEU A 88 -5.29 8.23 3.54
CA LEU A 88 -4.10 8.04 2.71
C LEU A 88 -3.65 6.58 2.70
N LEU A 89 -3.07 6.14 1.58
CA LEU A 89 -2.32 4.89 1.53
C LEU A 89 -1.04 5.03 2.35
N PRO A 90 -0.71 4.07 3.23
CA PRO A 90 0.50 4.16 4.03
C PRO A 90 1.77 3.96 3.19
N ARG A 91 2.84 4.65 3.58
CA ARG A 91 4.20 4.37 3.11
C ARG A 91 4.77 3.09 3.74
N GLY A 92 4.39 2.85 4.98
CA GLY A 92 4.54 1.61 5.71
C GLY A 92 3.47 1.57 6.81
N PRO A 93 2.61 0.54 6.86
CA PRO A 93 1.57 0.40 7.89
C PRO A 93 2.17 -0.16 9.19
N CYS A 94 3.12 0.57 9.77
CA CYS A 94 3.80 0.20 11.00
C CYS A 94 3.10 0.84 12.22
N GLY A 95 3.05 0.13 13.34
CA GLY A 95 2.45 0.64 14.56
C GLY A 95 0.94 0.88 14.45
N ARG A 96 0.28 0.17 13.55
CA ARG A 96 -1.19 0.22 13.35
C ARG A 96 -1.69 1.49 12.62
N GLY A 97 -0.78 2.26 12.02
CA GLY A 97 -1.07 3.50 11.31
C GLY A 97 0.00 3.82 10.26
N TYR A 98 0.36 5.10 10.15
CA TYR A 98 1.31 5.57 9.16
C TYR A 98 2.70 5.77 9.75
N SER A 99 3.71 4.98 9.34
CA SER A 99 5.08 5.17 9.82
C SER A 99 5.79 6.36 9.18
N ARG A 100 5.46 6.72 7.96
CA ARG A 100 6.14 7.73 7.14
C ARG A 100 7.66 7.52 7.03
N ILE A 101 8.14 6.32 7.32
CA ILE A 101 9.54 5.93 7.17
C ILE A 101 9.85 5.73 5.68
N MET A 102 11.07 6.06 5.26
CA MET A 102 11.51 6.04 3.87
C MET A 102 10.83 7.12 3.01
N THR A 103 10.76 6.90 1.71
CA THR A 103 10.31 7.89 0.72
C THR A 103 9.18 7.36 -0.16
N GLY A 104 8.61 8.24 -0.95
CA GLY A 104 7.66 7.89 -2.00
C GLY A 104 6.30 7.39 -1.50
N CYS A 105 5.58 6.76 -2.42
CA CYS A 105 4.31 6.09 -2.19
C CYS A 105 4.35 4.64 -2.72
N PRO A 106 5.14 3.73 -2.12
CA PRO A 106 5.36 2.37 -2.63
C PRO A 106 4.09 1.52 -2.66
N ALA A 107 3.06 1.89 -1.91
CA ALA A 107 1.74 1.26 -1.98
C ALA A 107 1.15 1.33 -3.39
N THR A 108 1.37 2.42 -4.13
CA THR A 108 0.95 2.56 -5.54
C THR A 108 1.58 1.46 -6.40
N ASN A 109 2.89 1.25 -6.29
CA ASN A 109 3.59 0.22 -7.07
C ASN A 109 3.06 -1.19 -6.80
N LEU A 110 2.74 -1.50 -5.53
CA LEU A 110 2.18 -2.80 -5.15
C LEU A 110 0.78 -2.99 -5.75
N ILE A 111 -0.11 -2.03 -5.58
CA ILE A 111 -1.50 -2.12 -6.03
C ILE A 111 -1.57 -2.18 -7.56
N VAL A 112 -0.83 -1.30 -8.25
CA VAL A 112 -0.77 -1.31 -9.72
C VAL A 112 -0.18 -2.62 -10.24
N SER A 113 0.88 -3.13 -9.61
CA SER A 113 1.46 -4.43 -9.97
C SER A 113 0.45 -5.58 -9.82
N ALA A 114 -0.34 -5.59 -8.74
CA ALA A 114 -1.41 -6.57 -8.55
C ALA A 114 -2.49 -6.44 -9.62
N TYR A 115 -2.92 -5.21 -9.93
CA TYR A 115 -3.91 -4.93 -10.96
C TYR A 115 -3.46 -5.40 -12.35
N MET A 116 -2.28 -4.98 -12.80
CA MET A 116 -1.73 -5.31 -14.12
C MET A 116 -1.52 -6.81 -14.34
N LYS A 117 -1.34 -7.57 -13.27
CA LYS A 117 -1.22 -9.03 -13.30
C LYS A 117 -2.56 -9.76 -13.13
N GLY A 118 -3.68 -9.02 -13.01
CA GLY A 118 -4.99 -9.60 -12.76
C GLY A 118 -5.13 -10.25 -11.37
N LEU A 119 -4.33 -9.82 -10.40
CA LEU A 119 -4.31 -10.34 -9.03
C LEU A 119 -5.08 -9.45 -8.04
N LEU A 120 -5.52 -8.26 -8.43
CA LEU A 120 -6.37 -7.39 -7.61
C LEU A 120 -7.82 -7.87 -7.69
N LYS A 121 -8.25 -8.71 -6.74
CA LYS A 121 -9.58 -9.35 -6.73
C LYS A 121 -10.48 -8.90 -5.59
N LYS A 122 -9.90 -8.51 -4.46
CA LYS A 122 -10.64 -8.17 -3.22
C LYS A 122 -11.02 -6.71 -3.13
N THR A 123 -10.56 -5.89 -4.08
CA THR A 123 -10.83 -4.45 -4.15
C THR A 123 -11.27 -4.06 -5.55
N GLU A 124 -12.21 -3.13 -5.61
CA GLU A 124 -12.62 -2.55 -6.88
C GLU A 124 -11.50 -1.65 -7.44
N ALA A 125 -11.15 -1.85 -8.72
CA ALA A 125 -10.06 -1.15 -9.38
C ALA A 125 -10.26 0.38 -9.38
N ARG A 126 -11.48 0.86 -9.62
CA ARG A 126 -11.82 2.29 -9.61
C ARG A 126 -11.61 2.92 -8.24
N HIS A 127 -11.99 2.21 -7.17
CA HIS A 127 -11.75 2.67 -5.81
C HIS A 127 -10.25 2.71 -5.49
N ALA A 128 -9.53 1.65 -5.82
CA ALA A 128 -8.07 1.59 -5.67
C ALA A 128 -7.38 2.77 -6.40
N PHE A 129 -7.77 3.05 -7.64
CA PHE A 129 -7.24 4.18 -8.40
C PHE A 129 -7.52 5.52 -7.70
N THR A 130 -8.75 5.72 -7.19
CA THR A 130 -9.13 6.95 -6.52
C THR A 130 -8.30 7.23 -5.28
N VAL A 131 -8.08 6.22 -4.44
CA VAL A 131 -7.27 6.39 -3.21
C VAL A 131 -5.79 6.55 -3.53
N MET A 132 -5.27 5.86 -4.55
CA MET A 132 -3.90 6.07 -5.03
C MET A 132 -3.70 7.50 -5.54
N LYS A 133 -4.61 7.98 -6.41
CA LYS A 133 -4.52 9.34 -6.95
C LYS A 133 -4.44 10.40 -5.85
N ARG A 134 -5.19 10.24 -4.74
CA ARG A 134 -5.11 11.16 -3.60
C ARG A 134 -3.70 11.25 -3.01
N ASN A 135 -2.96 10.14 -2.97
CA ASN A 135 -1.58 10.12 -2.47
C ASN A 135 -0.59 10.85 -3.40
N HIS A 136 -0.95 11.02 -4.67
CA HIS A 136 -0.18 11.70 -5.72
C HIS A 136 -0.64 13.14 -5.99
N MET A 137 -1.35 13.74 -5.03
CA MET A 137 -1.79 15.14 -5.08
C MET A 137 -1.26 15.90 -3.87
N PRO A 138 -1.30 17.24 -3.85
CA PRO A 138 -0.93 18.03 -2.68
C PRO A 138 -1.65 17.56 -1.42
N GLY A 139 -0.90 17.43 -0.31
CA GLY A 139 -1.39 16.86 0.93
C GLY A 139 -1.39 15.32 0.99
N GLY A 140 -1.03 14.66 -0.09
CA GLY A 140 -0.88 13.19 -0.16
C GLY A 140 0.44 12.68 0.41
N MET A 141 0.58 11.35 0.45
CA MET A 141 1.77 10.70 1.04
C MET A 141 3.04 10.92 0.23
N LEU A 142 2.93 11.16 -1.09
CA LEU A 142 4.08 11.44 -1.94
C LEU A 142 4.73 12.80 -1.63
N GLY A 143 3.96 13.72 -1.02
CA GLY A 143 4.47 15.03 -0.63
C GLY A 143 4.62 16.00 -1.79
N ILE A 144 3.78 15.84 -2.81
CA ILE A 144 3.73 16.73 -3.98
C ILE A 144 3.32 18.14 -3.54
N ASP A 145 4.06 19.14 -4.03
CA ASP A 145 3.76 20.55 -3.91
C ASP A 145 3.43 21.19 -5.28
N ASP A 146 3.08 22.45 -5.27
CA ASP A 146 2.72 23.18 -6.49
C ASP A 146 3.92 23.27 -7.45
N PHE A 147 5.15 23.38 -6.92
CA PHE A 147 6.35 23.40 -7.77
C PHE A 147 6.52 22.10 -8.55
N TYR A 148 6.31 20.95 -7.90
CA TYR A 148 6.37 19.65 -8.59
C TYR A 148 5.26 19.52 -9.64
N LEU A 149 4.04 19.98 -9.36
CA LEU A 149 2.93 19.93 -10.30
C LEU A 149 3.22 20.75 -11.57
N GLU A 150 3.87 21.89 -11.42
CA GLU A 150 4.19 22.79 -12.54
C GLU A 150 5.41 22.32 -13.34
N ASN A 151 6.41 21.72 -12.67
CA ASN A 151 7.74 21.49 -13.25
C ASN A 151 8.06 19.99 -13.44
N GLY A 152 7.37 19.06 -12.76
CA GLY A 152 7.59 17.62 -12.84
C GLY A 152 8.83 17.12 -12.08
N TYR A 153 9.42 17.94 -11.21
CA TYR A 153 10.57 17.54 -10.39
C TYR A 153 10.61 18.32 -9.07
N TYR A 154 11.35 17.79 -8.09
CA TYR A 154 11.69 18.50 -6.86
C TYR A 154 13.03 19.22 -7.02
N ALA A 155 13.07 20.52 -6.74
CA ALA A 155 14.31 21.28 -6.75
C ALA A 155 15.32 20.65 -5.77
N ASP A 156 16.58 20.53 -6.21
CA ASP A 156 17.70 20.03 -5.42
C ASP A 156 17.56 18.60 -4.88
N ASN A 157 16.59 17.80 -5.38
CA ASN A 157 16.38 16.44 -4.93
C ASN A 157 16.08 15.47 -6.09
N ALA A 158 17.10 15.11 -6.84
CA ALA A 158 17.00 14.21 -7.99
C ALA A 158 16.49 12.81 -7.60
N GLY A 159 16.90 12.29 -6.43
CA GLY A 159 16.47 10.97 -5.96
C GLY A 159 14.97 10.88 -5.69
N ILE A 160 14.42 11.84 -4.98
CA ILE A 160 12.97 11.93 -4.75
C ILE A 160 12.21 12.18 -6.04
N THR A 161 12.75 13.00 -6.94
CA THR A 161 12.15 13.26 -8.26
C THR A 161 11.99 11.97 -9.08
N ILE A 162 13.06 11.17 -9.18
CA ILE A 162 13.03 9.91 -9.95
C ILE A 162 12.03 8.92 -9.32
N GLU A 163 12.00 8.83 -8.00
CA GLU A 163 11.07 7.95 -7.30
C GLU A 163 9.60 8.38 -7.49
N ALA A 164 9.31 9.67 -7.37
CA ALA A 164 7.98 10.21 -7.59
C ALA A 164 7.51 9.96 -9.03
N ASN A 165 8.35 10.28 -10.01
CA ASN A 165 8.06 10.08 -11.43
C ASN A 165 7.80 8.60 -11.76
N PHE A 166 8.57 7.68 -11.18
CA PHE A 166 8.33 6.25 -11.35
C PHE A 166 6.98 5.81 -10.79
N GLN A 167 6.58 6.34 -9.65
CA GLN A 167 5.30 6.03 -9.02
C GLN A 167 4.11 6.70 -9.74
N ASP A 168 4.28 7.91 -10.25
CA ASP A 168 3.31 8.59 -11.11
C ASP A 168 3.12 7.83 -12.43
N TRP A 169 4.22 7.36 -13.02
CA TRP A 169 4.15 6.50 -14.20
C TRP A 169 3.39 5.21 -13.90
N ALA A 170 3.67 4.54 -12.77
CA ALA A 170 2.96 3.33 -12.38
C ALA A 170 1.45 3.59 -12.25
N LEU A 171 1.05 4.68 -11.57
CA LEU A 171 -0.36 5.05 -11.45
C LEU A 171 -1.01 5.30 -12.83
N SER A 172 -0.29 5.92 -13.75
CA SER A 172 -0.79 6.21 -15.10
C SER A 172 -1.10 4.95 -15.90
N GLN A 173 -0.40 3.83 -15.65
CA GLN A 173 -0.68 2.55 -16.31
C GLN A 173 -2.05 1.98 -15.92
N MET A 174 -2.53 2.29 -14.73
CA MET A 174 -3.86 1.84 -14.28
C MET A 174 -4.99 2.78 -14.78
N ALA A 175 -4.65 3.95 -15.26
CA ALA A 175 -5.61 4.95 -15.76
C ALA A 175 -6.05 4.69 -17.22
N GLN A 176 -5.37 3.81 -17.93
CA GLN A 176 -5.64 3.40 -19.31
C GLN A 176 -6.74 2.33 -19.36
#